data_1e03aceb564ab9486b71511c8597b048
#
_entry.id   1e03aceb564ab9486b71511c8597b048
#
_cell.length_a   1.000
_cell.length_b   1.000
_cell.length_c   1.000
_cell.angle_alpha   90.00
_cell.angle_beta   90.00
_cell.angle_gamma   90.00
#
_symmetry.space_group_name_H-M   'P 1'
#
loop_
_entity.id
_entity.type
_entity.pdbx_description
1 polymer ?
#
loop_
_entity_poly.entity_id
_entity_poly.type
_entity_poly.pdbx_seq_one_letter_code
_entity_poly.pdbx_strand_id
1 'polypeptide(L)'
;MIIGLGTDIIEIERVRKAITNNHFRENVFTAVEQNYCDGRGKNSAASYAARFAAKEAFFKALGTGIFTALTDVEIINDTRGAPKINLRGKAKIFADKLNVQNISLSLSHSLQFATATCLLE
;
A
#
# COMPACT_ATOMS: atom_id res chain seq x y z
N MET A 1 2.98 -4.62 21.93
CA MET A 1 1.76 -5.46 21.80
C MET A 1 1.18 -5.30 20.40
N ILE A 2 0.82 -6.40 19.77
CA ILE A 2 0.24 -6.36 18.41
C ILE A 2 -1.17 -5.78 18.48
N ILE A 3 -1.42 -4.77 17.67
CA ILE A 3 -2.74 -4.13 17.54
C ILE A 3 -3.52 -4.77 16.40
N GLY A 4 -2.83 -5.09 15.28
CA GLY A 4 -3.49 -5.70 14.15
C GLY A 4 -2.52 -6.28 13.14
N LEU A 5 -3.02 -7.20 12.35
CA LEU A 5 -2.28 -7.85 11.29
C LEU A 5 -3.18 -7.94 10.07
N GLY A 6 -2.65 -7.53 8.92
CA GLY A 6 -3.39 -7.59 7.67
C GLY A 6 -2.54 -8.17 6.56
N THR A 7 -3.19 -8.88 5.65
CA THR A 7 -2.53 -9.41 4.48
C THR A 7 -3.44 -9.25 3.27
N ASP A 8 -2.84 -9.09 2.10
CA ASP A 8 -3.58 -8.97 0.86
C ASP A 8 -2.80 -9.61 -0.28
N ILE A 9 -3.53 -10.07 -1.27
CA ILE A 9 -2.97 -10.63 -2.49
C ILE A 9 -3.78 -10.12 -3.67
N ILE A 10 -3.09 -9.73 -4.75
CA ILE A 10 -3.77 -9.20 -5.94
C ILE A 10 -3.07 -9.68 -7.20
N GLU A 11 -3.85 -9.92 -8.25
CA GLU A 11 -3.31 -10.23 -9.57
C GLU A 11 -2.70 -8.99 -10.20
N ILE A 12 -1.43 -9.11 -10.60
CA ILE A 12 -0.69 -7.99 -11.22
C ILE A 12 -1.39 -7.50 -12.48
N GLU A 13 -1.94 -8.42 -13.28
CA GLU A 13 -2.61 -8.05 -14.54
C GLU A 13 -3.83 -7.17 -14.31
N ARG A 14 -4.58 -7.38 -13.23
CA ARG A 14 -5.70 -6.51 -12.89
C ARG A 14 -5.24 -5.07 -12.64
N VAL A 15 -4.14 -4.92 -11.94
CA VAL A 15 -3.58 -3.59 -11.65
C VAL A 15 -3.00 -2.98 -12.91
N ARG A 16 -2.32 -3.77 -13.75
CA ARG A 16 -1.79 -3.31 -15.04
C ARG A 16 -2.88 -2.65 -15.88
N LYS A 17 -4.05 -3.28 -15.94
CA LYS A 17 -5.20 -2.72 -16.67
C LYS A 17 -5.77 -1.49 -15.98
N ALA A 18 -5.91 -1.55 -14.65
CA ALA A 18 -6.53 -0.46 -13.88
C ALA A 18 -5.73 0.85 -13.97
N ILE A 19 -4.40 0.79 -13.94
CA ILE A 19 -3.56 2.00 -13.96
C ILE A 19 -3.53 2.69 -15.33
N THR A 20 -4.10 2.10 -16.38
CA THR A 20 -4.28 2.80 -17.65
C THR A 20 -5.39 3.85 -17.54
N ASN A 21 -6.25 3.76 -16.54
CA ASN A 21 -7.27 4.74 -16.23
C ASN A 21 -6.68 5.79 -15.27
N ASN A 22 -6.56 7.04 -15.74
CA ASN A 22 -5.97 8.12 -14.95
C ASN A 22 -6.72 8.41 -13.66
N HIS A 23 -8.04 8.30 -13.69
CA HIS A 23 -8.87 8.54 -12.51
C HIS A 23 -8.52 7.52 -11.40
N PHE A 24 -8.47 6.24 -11.73
CA PHE A 24 -8.05 5.21 -10.79
C PHE A 24 -6.64 5.48 -10.27
N ARG A 25 -5.72 5.73 -11.19
CA ARG A 25 -4.31 5.91 -10.88
C ARG A 25 -4.10 7.06 -9.90
N GLU A 26 -4.76 8.20 -10.13
CA GLU A 26 -4.59 9.39 -9.29
C GLU A 26 -5.34 9.30 -7.97
N ASN A 27 -6.44 8.57 -7.91
CA ASN A 27 -7.19 8.39 -6.67
C ASN A 27 -6.60 7.34 -5.74
N VAL A 28 -5.80 6.43 -6.27
CA VAL A 28 -5.21 5.34 -5.49
C VAL A 28 -3.77 5.62 -5.10
N PHE A 29 -2.99 6.25 -6.00
CA PHE A 29 -1.55 6.43 -5.81
C PHE A 29 -1.16 7.88 -5.78
N THR A 30 -0.30 8.26 -4.82
CA THR A 30 0.26 9.61 -4.75
C THR A 30 1.27 9.82 -5.88
N ALA A 31 1.62 11.09 -6.12
CA ALA A 31 2.65 11.42 -7.12
C ALA A 31 3.99 10.72 -6.81
N VAL A 32 4.35 10.62 -5.55
CA VAL A 32 5.59 9.93 -5.12
C VAL A 32 5.54 8.46 -5.49
N GLU A 33 4.41 7.80 -5.22
CA GLU A 33 4.21 6.38 -5.57
C GLU A 33 4.25 6.18 -7.08
N GLN A 34 3.59 7.04 -7.84
CA GLN A 34 3.57 6.96 -9.29
C GLN A 34 4.96 7.14 -9.90
N ASN A 35 5.72 8.13 -9.41
CA ASN A 35 7.07 8.36 -9.90
C ASN A 35 7.97 7.15 -9.65
N TYR A 36 7.89 6.56 -8.47
CA TYR A 36 8.67 5.37 -8.16
C TYR A 36 8.28 4.20 -9.07
N CYS A 37 7.00 3.90 -9.16
CA CYS A 37 6.51 2.74 -9.93
C CYS A 37 6.77 2.91 -11.42
N ASP A 38 6.54 4.11 -11.97
CA ASP A 38 6.78 4.39 -13.40
C ASP A 38 8.25 4.22 -13.75
N GLY A 39 9.15 4.44 -12.82
CA GLY A 39 10.58 4.26 -13.02
C GLY A 39 11.08 2.83 -12.96
N ARG A 40 10.20 1.85 -12.71
CA ARG A 40 10.59 0.44 -12.51
C ARG A 40 10.64 -0.38 -13.81
N GLY A 41 10.39 0.23 -14.96
CA GLY A 41 10.45 -0.45 -16.24
C GLY A 41 9.48 -1.61 -16.34
N LYS A 42 9.96 -2.80 -16.67
CA LYS A 42 9.12 -3.99 -16.81
C LYS A 42 8.46 -4.43 -15.49
N ASN A 43 8.97 -3.96 -14.36
CA ASN A 43 8.41 -4.28 -13.03
C ASN A 43 7.42 -3.21 -12.55
N SER A 44 7.06 -2.25 -13.41
CA SER A 44 6.17 -1.16 -13.03
C SER A 44 4.81 -1.66 -12.53
N ALA A 45 4.16 -2.54 -13.28
CA ALA A 45 2.86 -3.06 -12.88
C ALA A 45 2.93 -3.86 -11.58
N ALA A 46 3.98 -4.66 -11.39
CA ALA A 46 4.18 -5.40 -10.14
C ALA A 46 4.38 -4.44 -8.96
N SER A 47 5.08 -3.33 -9.17
CA SER A 47 5.29 -2.32 -8.14
C SER A 47 3.97 -1.63 -7.75
N TYR A 48 3.16 -1.26 -8.73
CA TYR A 48 1.83 -0.71 -8.45
C TYR A 48 0.95 -1.71 -7.70
N ALA A 49 0.97 -2.98 -8.13
CA ALA A 49 0.16 -4.03 -7.51
C ALA A 49 0.59 -4.26 -6.05
N ALA A 50 1.89 -4.29 -5.78
CA ALA A 50 2.39 -4.47 -4.42
C ALA A 50 1.98 -3.30 -3.52
N ARG A 51 2.02 -2.07 -4.03
CA ARG A 51 1.57 -0.90 -3.27
C ARG A 51 0.07 -0.92 -3.03
N PHE A 52 -0.70 -1.31 -4.02
CA PHE A 52 -2.15 -1.46 -3.85
C PHE A 52 -2.46 -2.51 -2.77
N ALA A 53 -1.81 -3.66 -2.82
CA ALA A 53 -1.95 -4.70 -1.81
C ALA A 53 -1.55 -4.20 -0.42
N ALA A 54 -0.49 -3.37 -0.33
CA ALA A 54 -0.05 -2.79 0.94
C ALA A 54 -1.12 -1.89 1.56
N LYS A 55 -1.78 -1.07 0.75
CA LYS A 55 -2.86 -0.19 1.23
C LYS A 55 -4.03 -1.01 1.77
N GLU A 56 -4.42 -2.05 1.03
CA GLU A 56 -5.47 -2.98 1.46
C GLU A 56 -5.08 -3.70 2.76
N ALA A 57 -3.86 -4.20 2.84
CA ALA A 57 -3.36 -4.90 4.02
C ALA A 57 -3.38 -3.98 5.26
N PHE A 58 -3.06 -2.70 5.08
CA PHE A 58 -3.12 -1.73 6.18
C PHE A 58 -4.53 -1.61 6.73
N PHE A 59 -5.54 -1.43 5.87
CA PHE A 59 -6.93 -1.32 6.33
C PHE A 59 -7.42 -2.62 6.99
N LYS A 60 -6.98 -3.77 6.49
CA LYS A 60 -7.27 -5.05 7.14
C LYS A 60 -6.64 -5.12 8.53
N ALA A 61 -5.43 -4.62 8.68
CA ALA A 61 -4.76 -4.58 9.99
C ALA A 61 -5.48 -3.66 10.97
N LEU A 62 -6.05 -2.54 10.47
CA LEU A 62 -6.90 -1.67 11.30
C LEU A 62 -8.23 -2.32 11.68
N GLY A 63 -8.68 -3.32 10.91
CA GLY A 63 -9.95 -3.98 11.14
C GLY A 63 -11.15 -3.22 10.61
N THR A 64 -10.95 -2.23 9.74
CA THR A 64 -12.02 -1.32 9.31
C THR A 64 -12.50 -1.55 7.87
N GLY A 65 -11.68 -2.18 7.02
CA GLY A 65 -11.85 -2.05 5.59
C GLY A 65 -11.49 -0.63 5.14
N ILE A 66 -11.65 -0.34 3.85
CA ILE A 66 -11.30 0.97 3.29
C ILE A 66 -12.37 1.98 3.69
N PHE A 67 -12.00 3.00 4.46
CA PHE A 67 -12.92 4.03 4.92
C PHE A 67 -12.48 5.45 4.56
N THR A 68 -11.31 5.61 3.94
CA THR A 68 -10.77 6.91 3.54
C THR A 68 -10.01 6.77 2.22
N ALA A 69 -9.51 7.87 1.69
CA ALA A 69 -8.76 7.86 0.44
C ALA A 69 -7.54 6.95 0.53
N LEU A 70 -7.32 6.14 -0.49
CA LEU A 70 -6.16 5.25 -0.54
C LEU A 70 -4.85 6.03 -0.59
N THR A 71 -4.87 7.27 -1.08
CA THR A 71 -3.71 8.16 -1.05
C THR A 71 -3.31 8.61 0.36
N ASP A 72 -4.18 8.43 1.35
CA ASP A 72 -3.85 8.69 2.75
C ASP A 72 -2.88 7.64 3.33
N VAL A 73 -2.73 6.52 2.62
CA VAL A 73 -1.84 5.43 3.00
C VAL A 73 -0.76 5.33 1.93
N GLU A 74 0.25 6.20 2.05
CA GLU A 74 1.31 6.28 1.05
C GLU A 74 2.42 5.28 1.34
N ILE A 75 2.81 4.52 0.33
CA ILE A 75 3.90 3.55 0.45
C ILE A 75 5.15 4.17 -0.14
N ILE A 76 6.16 4.33 0.70
CA ILE A 76 7.46 4.87 0.31
C ILE A 76 8.55 3.85 0.60
N ASN A 77 9.74 4.07 0.07
CA ASN A 77 10.89 3.22 0.36
C ASN A 77 11.89 4.02 1.19
N ASP A 78 12.49 3.37 2.19
CA ASP A 78 13.57 4.00 2.94
C ASP A 78 14.88 3.96 2.14
N THR A 79 15.96 4.44 2.73
CA THR A 79 17.27 4.51 2.06
C THR A 79 17.84 3.14 1.71
N ARG A 80 17.34 2.07 2.35
CA ARG A 80 17.74 0.68 2.06
C ARG A 80 16.80 0.00 1.07
N GLY A 81 15.75 0.71 0.63
CA GLY A 81 14.75 0.14 -0.27
C GLY A 81 13.61 -0.59 0.43
N ALA A 82 13.57 -0.62 1.76
CA ALA A 82 12.49 -1.27 2.48
C ALA A 82 11.21 -0.42 2.43
N PRO A 83 10.04 -1.07 2.26
CA PRO A 83 8.78 -0.33 2.19
C PRO A 83 8.38 0.21 3.56
N LYS A 84 7.84 1.42 3.57
CA LYS A 84 7.33 2.10 4.75
C LYS A 84 6.00 2.73 4.42
N ILE A 85 5.14 2.88 5.42
CA ILE A 85 3.85 3.55 5.27
C ILE A 85 3.94 4.95 5.88
N ASN A 86 3.56 5.93 5.07
CA ASN A 86 3.42 7.32 5.49
C ASN A 86 1.93 7.66 5.51
N LEU A 87 1.39 7.84 6.72
CA LEU A 87 -0.05 8.08 6.90
C LEU A 87 -0.39 9.56 6.87
N ARG A 88 -1.57 9.87 6.34
CA ARG A 88 -2.15 11.22 6.30
C ARG A 88 -3.64 11.15 6.58
N GLY A 89 -4.22 12.33 6.84
CA GLY A 89 -5.66 12.50 6.93
C GLY A 89 -6.34 11.57 7.92
N LYS A 90 -7.48 11.05 7.52
CA LYS A 90 -8.30 10.20 8.39
C LYS A 90 -7.59 8.89 8.77
N ALA A 91 -6.76 8.35 7.90
CA ALA A 91 -5.99 7.14 8.20
C ALA A 91 -5.03 7.39 9.37
N LYS A 92 -4.35 8.52 9.36
CA LYS A 92 -3.45 8.92 10.46
C LYS A 92 -4.21 9.12 11.76
N ILE A 93 -5.33 9.82 11.70
CA ILE A 93 -6.15 10.10 12.88
C ILE A 93 -6.65 8.78 13.51
N PHE A 94 -7.12 7.86 12.69
CA PHE A 94 -7.63 6.57 13.19
C PHE A 94 -6.51 5.73 13.82
N ALA A 95 -5.35 5.67 13.16
CA ALA A 95 -4.21 4.94 13.70
C ALA A 95 -3.76 5.52 15.05
N ASP A 96 -3.75 6.85 15.17
CA ASP A 96 -3.40 7.51 16.43
C ASP A 96 -4.41 7.18 17.54
N LYS A 97 -5.70 7.10 17.21
CA LYS A 97 -6.73 6.70 18.18
C LYS A 97 -6.54 5.28 18.68
N LEU A 98 -6.04 4.39 17.83
CA LEU A 98 -5.72 3.02 18.21
C LEU A 98 -4.37 2.91 18.91
N ASN A 99 -3.67 4.03 19.07
CA ASN A 99 -2.35 4.09 19.69
C ASN A 99 -1.30 3.26 18.94
N VAL A 100 -1.37 3.27 17.62
CA VAL A 100 -0.37 2.59 16.77
C VAL A 100 0.95 3.35 16.88
N GLN A 101 2.00 2.66 17.35
CA GLN A 101 3.33 3.22 17.53
C GLN A 101 4.27 2.81 16.41
N ASN A 102 4.03 1.66 15.80
CA ASN A 102 4.91 1.14 14.77
C ASN A 102 4.11 0.39 13.72
N ILE A 103 4.48 0.58 12.46
CA ILE A 103 3.89 -0.12 11.32
C ILE A 103 5.00 -0.86 10.60
N SER A 104 4.90 -2.19 10.54
CA SER A 104 5.83 -3.02 9.80
C SER A 104 5.14 -3.50 8.53
N LEU A 105 5.83 -3.42 7.41
CA LEU A 105 5.29 -3.76 6.10
C LEU A 105 6.27 -4.66 5.36
N SER A 106 5.74 -5.72 4.75
CA SER A 106 6.49 -6.60 3.88
C SER A 106 5.74 -6.83 2.59
N LEU A 107 6.44 -6.71 1.47
CA LEU A 107 5.88 -6.88 0.14
C LEU A 107 6.59 -8.02 -0.57
N SER A 108 5.84 -8.75 -1.41
CA SER A 108 6.42 -9.79 -2.25
C SER A 108 5.63 -9.91 -3.55
N HIS A 109 6.25 -10.38 -4.61
CA HIS A 109 5.53 -10.66 -5.84
C HIS A 109 6.16 -11.80 -6.62
N SER A 110 5.32 -12.47 -7.39
CA SER A 110 5.70 -13.44 -8.40
C SER A 110 5.43 -12.83 -9.78
N LEU A 111 5.38 -13.66 -10.80
CA LEU A 111 5.01 -13.20 -12.15
C LEU A 111 3.54 -12.77 -12.22
N GLN A 112 2.67 -13.39 -11.42
CA GLN A 112 1.22 -13.20 -11.53
C GLN A 112 0.61 -12.45 -10.36
N PHE A 113 1.16 -12.54 -9.17
CA PHE A 113 0.56 -12.01 -7.95
C PHE A 113 1.52 -11.13 -7.18
N ALA A 114 0.97 -10.11 -6.53
CA ALA A 114 1.67 -9.32 -5.52
C ALA A 114 0.97 -9.53 -4.18
N THR A 115 1.76 -9.56 -3.11
CA THR A 115 1.26 -9.73 -1.75
C THR A 115 1.82 -8.65 -0.84
N ALA A 116 1.09 -8.36 0.23
CA ALA A 116 1.54 -7.45 1.27
C ALA A 116 1.10 -7.98 2.62
N THR A 117 1.95 -7.77 3.62
CA THR A 117 1.64 -8.07 5.02
C THR A 117 1.95 -6.84 5.84
N CYS A 118 0.98 -6.41 6.65
CA CYS A 118 1.09 -5.22 7.49
C CYS A 118 0.85 -5.60 8.94
N LEU A 119 1.77 -5.21 9.81
CA LEU A 119 1.67 -5.45 11.25
C LEU A 119 1.65 -4.11 11.97
N LEU A 120 0.64 -3.92 12.82
CA LEU A 120 0.50 -2.70 13.64
C LEU A 120 0.81 -3.03 15.10
N GLU A 121 1.66 -2.20 15.70
CA GLU A 121 2.02 -2.32 17.12
C GLU A 121 1.88 -1.00 17.86
#